data_eccce23f5b97488dd8142522e93fc126
#
_entry.id   eccce23f5b97488dd8142522e93fc126
#
_cell.length_a   1.000
_cell.length_b   1.000
_cell.length_c   1.000
_cell.angle_alpha   90.00
_cell.angle_beta   90.00
_cell.angle_gamma   90.00
#
_symmetry.space_group_name_H-M   'P 1'
#
loop_
_entity.id
_entity.type
_entity.pdbx_description
1 polymer ?
#
loop_
_entity_poly.entity_id
_entity_poly.type
_entity_poly.pdbx_seq_one_letter_code
_entity_poly.pdbx_strand_id
1 'polypeptide(L)'
;MIEVSKLAKDYNGHSAVKGISFAVERGEIFGFLGPNGAGKTTTISMLCTLLRPTSGSATVGGYDIIKNRLAVRQSIGLVFQDPSLDERLTALENLKFHGMIYGIPRAERGRRIDEVLELVELSGRRHDMVRTFSGGMKRRLEIARGLMHRPRVLFLDEPTLGLDPQTRHHIWDYINRLRVDEGLTIFLTTHYMDEAEHCARIAIIDNGELIAIDTPEKLKVQVGSDVIVLIADDNTRAAIEIQEKFAVAAKEVNGELSLQVEAGEHFMPALIKGLESRVTSMSLRKPTLEDVFLNLTGRKIREEKLEGMDQVRSRVRSKRRQQR
;
A
#
# COMPACT_ATOMS: atom_id res chain seq x y z
N MET A 1 13.84 6.84 -11.39
CA MET A 1 12.67 6.74 -12.30
C MET A 1 11.61 7.80 -11.99
N ILE A 2 11.35 8.07 -10.72
CA ILE A 2 10.55 9.21 -10.25
C ILE A 2 11.45 10.05 -9.35
N GLU A 3 11.45 11.37 -9.52
CA GLU A 3 12.17 12.29 -8.66
C GLU A 3 11.20 13.37 -8.22
N VAL A 4 11.13 13.63 -6.92
CA VAL A 4 10.22 14.60 -6.31
C VAL A 4 11.01 15.54 -5.43
N SER A 5 10.85 16.85 -5.65
CA SER A 5 11.55 17.88 -4.90
C SER A 5 10.57 18.93 -4.37
N LYS A 6 10.44 18.99 -3.05
CA LYS A 6 9.60 19.93 -2.29
C LYS A 6 8.19 20.09 -2.87
N LEU A 7 7.59 18.95 -3.31
CA LEU A 7 6.28 18.93 -3.95
C LEU A 7 5.20 19.24 -2.92
N ALA A 8 4.37 20.25 -3.18
CA ALA A 8 3.32 20.68 -2.26
C ALA A 8 1.99 20.90 -2.97
N LYS A 9 0.90 20.70 -2.21
CA LYS A 9 -0.46 20.98 -2.65
C LYS A 9 -1.30 21.58 -1.53
N ASP A 10 -1.80 22.77 -1.79
CA ASP A 10 -2.74 23.49 -0.92
C ASP A 10 -4.11 23.59 -1.57
N TYR A 11 -5.16 23.41 -0.77
CA TYR A 11 -6.56 23.59 -1.14
C TYR A 11 -7.20 24.59 -0.16
N ASN A 12 -7.53 25.79 -0.62
CA ASN A 12 -8.28 26.78 0.17
C ASN A 12 -7.78 26.93 1.64
N GLY A 13 -6.47 27.01 1.80
CA GLY A 13 -5.85 27.19 3.13
C GLY A 13 -5.54 25.89 3.88
N HIS A 14 -5.92 24.72 3.35
CA HIS A 14 -5.53 23.42 3.87
C HIS A 14 -4.39 22.81 3.04
N SER A 15 -3.26 22.56 3.67
CA SER A 15 -2.10 21.94 3.00
C SER A 15 -2.23 20.42 3.04
N ALA A 16 -2.61 19.85 1.90
CA ALA A 16 -2.77 18.39 1.75
C ALA A 16 -1.44 17.66 1.54
N VAL A 17 -0.43 18.35 0.97
CA VAL A 17 0.94 17.84 0.81
C VAL A 17 1.90 19.00 1.07
N LYS A 18 2.85 18.82 2.00
CA LYS A 18 3.66 19.88 2.59
C LYS A 18 5.14 19.79 2.17
N GLY A 19 5.42 19.90 0.87
CA GLY A 19 6.80 20.02 0.39
C GLY A 19 7.62 18.72 0.50
N ILE A 20 7.02 17.59 0.15
CA ILE A 20 7.67 16.28 0.20
C ILE A 20 8.78 16.12 -0.85
N SER A 21 9.83 15.38 -0.52
CA SER A 21 10.96 15.08 -1.42
C SER A 21 11.35 13.61 -1.30
N PHE A 22 11.40 12.90 -2.42
CA PHE A 22 11.83 11.50 -2.49
C PHE A 22 12.20 11.10 -3.92
N ALA A 23 12.86 9.95 -4.05
CA ALA A 23 13.17 9.35 -5.34
C ALA A 23 12.75 7.88 -5.38
N VAL A 24 12.30 7.43 -6.57
CA VAL A 24 11.96 6.04 -6.86
C VAL A 24 12.89 5.51 -7.94
N GLU A 25 13.56 4.40 -7.65
CA GLU A 25 14.49 3.78 -8.56
C GLU A 25 13.78 3.04 -9.72
N ARG A 26 14.52 2.71 -10.75
CA ARG A 26 13.97 1.92 -11.86
C ARG A 26 13.79 0.47 -11.44
N GLY A 27 12.62 -0.12 -11.75
CA GLY A 27 12.34 -1.53 -11.49
C GLY A 27 12.07 -1.87 -10.02
N GLU A 28 11.87 -0.86 -9.14
CA GLU A 28 11.44 -1.13 -7.77
C GLU A 28 9.93 -1.06 -7.60
N ILE A 29 9.43 -1.77 -6.57
CA ILE A 29 8.11 -1.54 -6.01
C ILE A 29 8.28 -0.58 -4.85
N PHE A 30 7.76 0.63 -5.00
CA PHE A 30 7.81 1.67 -3.99
C PHE A 30 6.44 1.87 -3.35
N GLY A 31 6.36 1.65 -2.05
CA GLY A 31 5.13 1.82 -1.26
C GLY A 31 5.01 3.23 -0.68
N PHE A 32 3.83 3.83 -0.78
CA PHE A 32 3.51 5.12 -0.16
C PHE A 32 2.46 4.87 0.92
N LEU A 33 2.93 4.64 2.15
CA LEU A 33 2.16 4.17 3.29
C LEU A 33 1.64 5.33 4.14
N GLY A 34 0.37 5.32 4.49
CA GLY A 34 -0.18 6.31 5.41
C GLY A 34 -1.69 6.18 5.59
N PRO A 35 -2.28 6.83 6.61
CA PRO A 35 -3.71 6.78 6.87
C PRO A 35 -4.52 7.52 5.80
N ASN A 36 -5.84 7.38 5.88
CA ASN A 36 -6.74 8.15 5.03
C ASN A 36 -6.60 9.65 5.32
N GLY A 37 -6.55 10.45 4.25
CA GLY A 37 -6.30 11.91 4.36
C GLY A 37 -4.83 12.31 4.53
N ALA A 38 -3.87 11.37 4.56
CA ALA A 38 -2.44 11.70 4.70
C ALA A 38 -1.82 12.39 3.48
N GLY A 39 -2.52 12.47 2.33
CA GLY A 39 -2.02 13.07 1.09
C GLY A 39 -1.60 12.09 0.00
N LYS A 40 -1.85 10.78 0.16
CA LYS A 40 -1.45 9.73 -0.79
C LYS A 40 -2.03 9.93 -2.19
N THR A 41 -3.36 9.93 -2.32
CA THR A 41 -4.06 10.13 -3.61
C THR A 41 -3.76 11.51 -4.22
N THR A 42 -3.58 12.55 -3.40
CA THR A 42 -3.16 13.88 -3.86
C THR A 42 -1.77 13.82 -4.50
N THR A 43 -0.84 13.11 -3.88
CA THR A 43 0.53 12.93 -4.40
C THR A 43 0.53 12.17 -5.72
N ILE A 44 -0.15 11.02 -5.81
CA ILE A 44 -0.32 10.27 -7.08
C ILE A 44 -0.94 11.19 -8.15
N SER A 45 -2.00 11.92 -7.82
CA SER A 45 -2.68 12.79 -8.77
C SER A 45 -1.76 13.88 -9.34
N MET A 46 -0.84 14.43 -8.54
CA MET A 46 0.16 15.38 -9.03
C MET A 46 1.18 14.68 -9.94
N LEU A 47 1.72 13.54 -9.54
CA LEU A 47 2.71 12.78 -10.32
C LEU A 47 2.13 12.29 -11.66
N CYS A 48 0.86 11.89 -11.67
CA CYS A 48 0.13 11.49 -12.88
C CYS A 48 -0.39 12.68 -13.70
N THR A 49 -0.03 13.91 -13.37
CA THR A 49 -0.44 15.14 -14.06
C THR A 49 -1.95 15.44 -14.07
N LEU A 50 -2.72 14.80 -13.20
CA LEU A 50 -4.16 15.06 -13.04
C LEU A 50 -4.41 16.32 -12.21
N LEU A 51 -3.50 16.61 -11.30
CA LEU A 51 -3.55 17.76 -10.42
C LEU A 51 -2.26 18.59 -10.57
N ARG A 52 -2.41 19.91 -10.65
CA ARG A 52 -1.24 20.81 -10.66
C ARG A 52 -0.75 21.03 -9.24
N PRO A 53 0.54 20.85 -8.93
CA PRO A 53 1.11 21.21 -7.63
C PRO A 53 0.99 22.71 -7.38
N THR A 54 0.94 23.10 -6.11
CA THR A 54 1.00 24.51 -5.67
C THR A 54 2.43 25.01 -5.74
N SER A 55 3.39 24.15 -5.34
CA SER A 55 4.82 24.44 -5.42
C SER A 55 5.64 23.15 -5.55
N GLY A 56 6.96 23.29 -5.73
CA GLY A 56 7.87 22.19 -5.94
C GLY A 56 7.87 21.66 -7.37
N SER A 57 8.59 20.58 -7.60
CA SER A 57 8.76 19.95 -8.91
C SER A 57 8.83 18.45 -8.80
N ALA A 58 8.49 17.75 -9.88
CA ALA A 58 8.74 16.32 -10.00
C ALA A 58 8.99 15.91 -11.45
N THR A 59 9.74 14.81 -11.63
CA THR A 59 9.88 14.12 -12.90
C THR A 59 9.38 12.70 -12.80
N VAL A 60 8.74 12.20 -13.85
CA VAL A 60 8.27 10.81 -13.95
C VAL A 60 8.70 10.26 -15.31
N GLY A 61 9.41 9.14 -15.31
CA GLY A 61 9.94 8.55 -16.53
C GLY A 61 10.94 9.45 -17.26
N GLY A 62 11.56 10.42 -16.56
CA GLY A 62 12.47 11.42 -17.11
C GLY A 62 11.77 12.68 -17.63
N TYR A 63 10.43 12.82 -17.46
CA TYR A 63 9.65 13.97 -17.94
C TYR A 63 9.11 14.80 -16.79
N ASP A 64 9.21 16.13 -16.90
CA ASP A 64 8.65 17.08 -15.92
C ASP A 64 7.11 17.03 -15.94
N ILE A 65 6.51 16.90 -14.76
CA ILE A 65 5.05 16.75 -14.59
C ILE A 65 4.23 18.00 -14.98
N ILE A 66 4.87 19.15 -15.11
CA ILE A 66 4.22 20.41 -15.50
C ILE A 66 4.46 20.72 -16.97
N LYS A 67 5.73 20.64 -17.41
CA LYS A 67 6.16 21.04 -18.75
C LYS A 67 5.87 19.97 -19.80
N ASN A 68 5.98 18.69 -19.44
CA ASN A 68 5.90 17.56 -20.36
C ASN A 68 4.72 16.63 -20.06
N ARG A 69 3.55 17.17 -19.68
CA ARG A 69 2.39 16.41 -19.21
C ARG A 69 1.97 15.26 -20.14
N LEU A 70 2.00 15.48 -21.45
CA LEU A 70 1.63 14.44 -22.41
C LEU A 70 2.63 13.29 -22.41
N ALA A 71 3.94 13.59 -22.38
CA ALA A 71 4.98 12.57 -22.32
C ALA A 71 4.92 11.78 -21.00
N VAL A 72 4.64 12.43 -19.87
CA VAL A 72 4.37 11.75 -18.59
C VAL A 72 3.22 10.78 -18.75
N ARG A 73 2.05 11.23 -19.27
CA ARG A 73 0.86 10.36 -19.45
C ARG A 73 1.10 9.18 -20.38
N GLN A 74 1.91 9.34 -21.39
CA GLN A 74 2.31 8.26 -22.30
C GLN A 74 3.29 7.28 -21.64
N SER A 75 4.04 7.69 -20.63
CA SER A 75 5.01 6.87 -19.92
C SER A 75 4.48 6.15 -18.67
N ILE A 76 3.26 6.46 -18.25
CA ILE A 76 2.67 5.90 -17.04
C ILE A 76 1.39 5.09 -17.31
N GLY A 77 1.21 4.01 -16.55
CA GLY A 77 -0.09 3.38 -16.34
C GLY A 77 -0.67 3.85 -15.00
N LEU A 78 -1.98 4.02 -14.94
CA LEU A 78 -2.65 4.43 -13.71
C LEU A 78 -3.87 3.56 -13.46
N VAL A 79 -3.93 3.01 -12.26
CA VAL A 79 -5.06 2.24 -11.74
C VAL A 79 -5.57 2.98 -10.51
N PHE A 80 -6.77 3.52 -10.62
CA PHE A 80 -7.42 4.27 -9.56
C PHE A 80 -7.96 3.37 -8.45
N GLN A 81 -8.27 3.96 -7.31
CA GLN A 81 -8.97 3.29 -6.22
C GLN A 81 -10.36 2.80 -6.67
N ASP A 82 -11.14 3.70 -7.28
CA ASP A 82 -12.44 3.37 -7.85
C ASP A 82 -12.31 2.74 -9.25
N PRO A 83 -13.06 1.65 -9.55
CA PRO A 83 -13.05 1.05 -10.86
C PRO A 83 -13.48 2.04 -11.97
N SER A 84 -12.69 2.08 -13.04
CA SER A 84 -12.92 2.97 -14.19
C SER A 84 -13.16 2.19 -15.49
N LEU A 85 -13.60 0.93 -15.36
CA LEU A 85 -14.06 0.09 -16.48
C LEU A 85 -15.52 0.38 -16.83
N ASP A 86 -15.84 0.32 -18.12
CA ASP A 86 -17.25 0.31 -18.53
C ASP A 86 -17.80 -1.12 -18.36
N GLU A 87 -18.71 -1.28 -17.40
CA GLU A 87 -19.34 -2.57 -17.09
C GLU A 87 -20.29 -3.08 -18.19
N ARG A 88 -20.69 -2.22 -19.13
CA ARG A 88 -21.55 -2.55 -20.26
C ARG A 88 -20.76 -3.09 -21.46
N LEU A 89 -19.43 -3.01 -21.39
CA LEU A 89 -18.52 -3.53 -22.39
C LEU A 89 -17.92 -4.86 -21.93
N THR A 90 -17.44 -5.64 -22.89
CA THR A 90 -16.61 -6.81 -22.64
C THR A 90 -15.19 -6.40 -22.24
N ALA A 91 -14.40 -7.35 -21.71
CA ALA A 91 -12.98 -7.11 -21.42
C ALA A 91 -12.23 -6.65 -22.69
N LEU A 92 -12.46 -7.33 -23.80
CA LEU A 92 -11.89 -6.99 -25.11
C LEU A 92 -12.23 -5.55 -25.53
N GLU A 93 -13.49 -5.14 -25.42
CA GLU A 93 -13.96 -3.81 -25.83
C GLU A 93 -13.36 -2.71 -24.95
N ASN A 94 -13.28 -2.91 -23.63
CA ASN A 94 -12.60 -1.99 -22.72
C ASN A 94 -11.13 -1.77 -23.12
N LEU A 95 -10.40 -2.85 -23.38
CA LEU A 95 -8.98 -2.76 -23.79
C LEU A 95 -8.83 -2.16 -25.19
N LYS A 96 -9.72 -2.51 -26.13
CA LYS A 96 -9.73 -1.96 -27.49
C LYS A 96 -9.95 -0.45 -27.47
N PHE A 97 -10.93 0.02 -26.68
CA PHE A 97 -11.21 1.44 -26.50
C PHE A 97 -9.99 2.19 -25.91
N HIS A 98 -9.39 1.63 -24.87
CA HIS A 98 -8.21 2.23 -24.25
C HIS A 98 -7.02 2.28 -25.22
N GLY A 99 -6.77 1.20 -25.97
CA GLY A 99 -5.74 1.16 -27.00
C GLY A 99 -5.96 2.19 -28.14
N MET A 100 -7.23 2.55 -28.42
CA MET A 100 -7.54 3.64 -29.37
C MET A 100 -7.17 5.01 -28.79
N ILE A 101 -7.48 5.26 -27.51
CA ILE A 101 -7.16 6.52 -26.83
C ILE A 101 -5.64 6.76 -26.82
N TYR A 102 -4.85 5.72 -26.60
CA TYR A 102 -3.38 5.81 -26.59
C TYR A 102 -2.74 5.70 -28.00
N GLY A 103 -3.55 5.70 -29.06
CA GLY A 103 -3.06 5.71 -30.42
C GLY A 103 -2.36 4.42 -30.86
N ILE A 104 -2.60 3.29 -30.19
CA ILE A 104 -2.01 2.00 -30.59
C ILE A 104 -2.53 1.64 -32.00
N PRO A 105 -1.64 1.40 -32.99
CA PRO A 105 -2.03 1.07 -34.34
C PRO A 105 -2.98 -0.14 -34.39
N ARG A 106 -3.97 -0.09 -35.29
CA ARG A 106 -4.98 -1.17 -35.42
C ARG A 106 -4.34 -2.54 -35.63
N ALA A 107 -3.28 -2.61 -36.41
CA ALA A 107 -2.54 -3.84 -36.69
C ALA A 107 -1.87 -4.47 -35.46
N GLU A 108 -1.47 -3.65 -34.48
CA GLU A 108 -0.76 -4.10 -33.26
C GLU A 108 -1.71 -4.31 -32.09
N ARG A 109 -2.87 -3.61 -32.10
CA ARG A 109 -3.79 -3.56 -30.96
C ARG A 109 -4.31 -4.93 -30.57
N GLY A 110 -4.64 -5.79 -31.55
CA GLY A 110 -5.13 -7.15 -31.29
C GLY A 110 -4.11 -7.97 -30.52
N ARG A 111 -2.86 -8.02 -31.00
CA ARG A 111 -1.77 -8.72 -30.35
C ARG A 111 -1.52 -8.17 -28.94
N ARG A 112 -1.52 -6.84 -28.76
CA ARG A 112 -1.31 -6.22 -27.46
C ARG A 112 -2.43 -6.54 -26.46
N ILE A 113 -3.68 -6.64 -26.91
CA ILE A 113 -4.80 -7.07 -26.06
C ILE A 113 -4.59 -8.53 -25.62
N ASP A 114 -4.18 -9.41 -26.51
CA ASP A 114 -3.93 -10.81 -26.18
C ASP A 114 -2.80 -10.92 -25.14
N GLU A 115 -1.68 -10.22 -25.34
CA GLU A 115 -0.56 -10.16 -24.39
C GLU A 115 -1.00 -9.72 -22.98
N VAL A 116 -1.75 -8.61 -22.88
CA VAL A 116 -2.15 -8.11 -21.55
C VAL A 116 -3.24 -8.96 -20.90
N LEU A 117 -4.15 -9.59 -21.68
CA LEU A 117 -5.16 -10.51 -21.13
C LEU A 117 -4.52 -11.82 -20.64
N GLU A 118 -3.51 -12.32 -21.35
CA GLU A 118 -2.74 -13.49 -20.91
C GLU A 118 -1.99 -13.17 -19.62
N LEU A 119 -1.30 -12.03 -19.58
CA LEU A 119 -0.57 -11.55 -18.42
C LEU A 119 -1.44 -11.51 -17.15
N VAL A 120 -2.72 -11.08 -17.28
CA VAL A 120 -3.66 -10.99 -16.15
C VAL A 120 -4.59 -12.21 -16.02
N GLU A 121 -4.32 -13.30 -16.73
CA GLU A 121 -5.11 -14.56 -16.71
C GLU A 121 -6.60 -14.36 -16.98
N LEU A 122 -6.93 -13.47 -17.93
CA LEU A 122 -8.29 -13.18 -18.35
C LEU A 122 -8.55 -13.54 -19.82
N SER A 123 -7.65 -14.25 -20.52
CA SER A 123 -7.80 -14.63 -21.93
C SER A 123 -9.10 -15.40 -22.18
N GLY A 124 -9.45 -16.35 -21.30
CA GLY A 124 -10.69 -17.13 -21.41
C GLY A 124 -11.97 -16.34 -21.14
N ARG A 125 -11.86 -15.11 -20.64
CA ARG A 125 -12.97 -14.22 -20.29
C ARG A 125 -13.04 -12.97 -21.18
N ARG A 126 -12.27 -12.94 -22.27
CA ARG A 126 -12.14 -11.77 -23.14
C ARG A 126 -13.47 -11.23 -23.70
N HIS A 127 -14.43 -12.10 -23.95
CA HIS A 127 -15.73 -11.76 -24.51
C HIS A 127 -16.85 -11.62 -23.47
N ASP A 128 -16.54 -11.83 -22.19
CA ASP A 128 -17.50 -11.69 -21.12
C ASP A 128 -17.68 -10.21 -20.75
N MET A 129 -18.91 -9.85 -20.42
CA MET A 129 -19.27 -8.50 -19.96
C MET A 129 -18.61 -8.21 -18.61
N VAL A 130 -17.98 -7.05 -18.44
CA VAL A 130 -17.26 -6.67 -17.20
C VAL A 130 -18.18 -6.65 -15.98
N ARG A 131 -19.47 -6.39 -16.13
CA ARG A 131 -20.45 -6.48 -15.04
C ARG A 131 -20.54 -7.86 -14.39
N THR A 132 -20.13 -8.93 -15.09
CA THR A 132 -20.12 -10.32 -14.56
C THR A 132 -18.84 -10.68 -13.86
N PHE A 133 -17.84 -9.78 -13.84
CA PHE A 133 -16.55 -10.02 -13.23
C PHE A 133 -16.62 -9.87 -11.71
N SER A 134 -15.86 -10.71 -10.98
CA SER A 134 -15.58 -10.48 -9.55
C SER A 134 -14.75 -9.21 -9.36
N GLY A 135 -14.68 -8.69 -8.13
CA GLY A 135 -13.84 -7.54 -7.82
C GLY A 135 -12.38 -7.73 -8.22
N GLY A 136 -11.82 -8.90 -7.94
CA GLY A 136 -10.46 -9.27 -8.34
C GLY A 136 -10.27 -9.35 -9.86
N MET A 137 -11.24 -9.87 -10.60
CA MET A 137 -11.20 -9.88 -12.07
C MET A 137 -11.27 -8.47 -12.64
N LYS A 138 -12.10 -7.59 -12.10
CA LYS A 138 -12.16 -6.18 -12.48
C LYS A 138 -10.81 -5.51 -12.22
N ARG A 139 -10.21 -5.74 -11.06
CA ARG A 139 -8.90 -5.17 -10.71
C ARG A 139 -7.80 -5.64 -11.65
N ARG A 140 -7.74 -6.92 -11.98
CA ARG A 140 -6.82 -7.47 -12.98
C ARG A 140 -7.01 -6.83 -14.36
N LEU A 141 -8.24 -6.64 -14.80
CA LEU A 141 -8.53 -5.99 -16.07
C LEU A 141 -8.11 -4.50 -16.07
N GLU A 142 -8.25 -3.78 -14.95
CA GLU A 142 -7.73 -2.42 -14.81
C GLU A 142 -6.22 -2.35 -14.92
N ILE A 143 -5.51 -3.29 -14.31
CA ILE A 143 -4.06 -3.42 -14.45
C ILE A 143 -3.71 -3.69 -15.93
N ALA A 144 -4.37 -4.66 -16.58
CA ALA A 144 -4.18 -4.94 -18.01
C ALA A 144 -4.40 -3.69 -18.88
N ARG A 145 -5.45 -2.93 -18.59
CA ARG A 145 -5.73 -1.65 -19.25
C ARG A 145 -4.60 -0.64 -19.06
N GLY A 146 -4.09 -0.51 -17.83
CA GLY A 146 -2.97 0.37 -17.51
C GLY A 146 -1.67 0.00 -18.24
N LEU A 147 -1.52 -1.28 -18.64
CA LEU A 147 -0.34 -1.81 -19.33
C LEU A 147 -0.44 -1.74 -20.86
N MET A 148 -1.60 -1.44 -21.44
CA MET A 148 -1.84 -1.48 -22.89
C MET A 148 -0.79 -0.75 -23.72
N HIS A 149 -0.35 0.43 -23.29
CA HIS A 149 0.55 1.31 -24.01
C HIS A 149 2.03 1.17 -23.57
N ARG A 150 2.37 0.08 -22.85
CA ARG A 150 3.72 -0.24 -22.37
C ARG A 150 4.35 0.88 -21.53
N PRO A 151 3.72 1.25 -20.42
CA PRO A 151 4.25 2.30 -19.55
C PRO A 151 5.60 1.91 -18.95
N ARG A 152 6.36 2.92 -18.50
CA ARG A 152 7.60 2.73 -17.73
C ARG A 152 7.35 2.66 -16.24
N VAL A 153 6.26 3.30 -15.80
CA VAL A 153 5.84 3.36 -14.39
C VAL A 153 4.37 3.01 -14.29
N LEU A 154 4.02 2.11 -13.37
CA LEU A 154 2.64 1.81 -13.03
C LEU A 154 2.30 2.41 -11.66
N PHE A 155 1.33 3.31 -11.65
CA PHE A 155 0.75 3.85 -10.42
C PHE A 155 -0.49 3.04 -10.03
N LEU A 156 -0.52 2.60 -8.77
CA LEU A 156 -1.61 1.83 -8.19
C LEU A 156 -2.13 2.56 -6.93
N ASP A 157 -3.32 3.12 -6.99
CA ASP A 157 -3.93 3.76 -5.82
C ASP A 157 -4.78 2.73 -5.08
N GLU A 158 -4.29 2.31 -3.90
CA GLU A 158 -4.88 1.29 -3.02
C GLU A 158 -5.34 0.02 -3.80
N PRO A 159 -4.39 -0.73 -4.40
CA PRO A 159 -4.69 -1.76 -5.41
C PRO A 159 -5.56 -2.92 -4.92
N THR A 160 -5.60 -3.18 -3.62
CA THR A 160 -6.32 -4.34 -3.06
C THR A 160 -7.46 -3.96 -2.12
N LEU A 161 -7.81 -2.67 -2.08
CA LEU A 161 -8.89 -2.19 -1.23
C LEU A 161 -10.22 -2.91 -1.55
N GLY A 162 -10.87 -3.44 -0.50
CA GLY A 162 -12.16 -4.12 -0.63
C GLY A 162 -12.10 -5.53 -1.23
N LEU A 163 -10.90 -6.08 -1.45
CA LEU A 163 -10.71 -7.46 -1.90
C LEU A 163 -10.54 -8.40 -0.69
N ASP A 164 -11.00 -9.63 -0.86
CA ASP A 164 -10.76 -10.69 0.11
C ASP A 164 -9.27 -11.08 0.18
N PRO A 165 -8.79 -11.71 1.28
CA PRO A 165 -7.37 -12.01 1.46
C PRO A 165 -6.75 -12.87 0.35
N GLN A 166 -7.49 -13.85 -0.19
CA GLN A 166 -7.00 -14.70 -1.26
C GLN A 166 -6.81 -13.91 -2.56
N THR A 167 -7.79 -13.11 -2.93
CA THR A 167 -7.72 -12.22 -4.11
C THR A 167 -6.59 -11.20 -3.96
N ARG A 168 -6.39 -10.65 -2.74
CA ARG A 168 -5.28 -9.73 -2.45
C ARG A 168 -3.93 -10.39 -2.72
N HIS A 169 -3.73 -11.62 -2.23
CA HIS A 169 -2.49 -12.36 -2.45
C HIS A 169 -2.21 -12.54 -3.96
N HIS A 170 -3.21 -12.94 -4.74
CA HIS A 170 -3.08 -13.06 -6.19
C HIS A 170 -2.72 -11.74 -6.89
N ILE A 171 -3.27 -10.60 -6.46
CA ILE A 171 -2.89 -9.29 -7.01
C ILE A 171 -1.42 -8.99 -6.73
N TRP A 172 -0.90 -9.35 -5.54
CA TRP A 172 0.51 -9.18 -5.21
C TRP A 172 1.43 -10.07 -6.04
N ASP A 173 1.05 -11.31 -6.33
CA ASP A 173 1.78 -12.19 -7.24
C ASP A 173 1.89 -11.54 -8.63
N TYR A 174 0.81 -10.90 -9.08
CA TYR A 174 0.79 -10.14 -10.33
C TYR A 174 1.75 -8.95 -10.32
N ILE A 175 1.67 -8.12 -9.28
CA ILE A 175 2.53 -6.95 -9.12
C ILE A 175 4.01 -7.36 -9.15
N ASN A 176 4.36 -8.45 -8.47
CA ASN A 176 5.71 -8.97 -8.45
C ASN A 176 6.15 -9.48 -9.83
N ARG A 177 5.30 -10.22 -10.56
CA ARG A 177 5.60 -10.67 -11.93
C ARG A 177 5.84 -9.48 -12.87
N LEU A 178 5.02 -8.45 -12.83
CA LEU A 178 5.20 -7.25 -13.63
C LEU A 178 6.57 -6.58 -13.38
N ARG A 179 7.01 -6.55 -12.14
CA ARG A 179 8.33 -6.02 -11.81
C ARG A 179 9.46 -6.88 -12.37
N VAL A 180 9.39 -8.20 -12.18
CA VAL A 180 10.47 -9.13 -12.53
C VAL A 180 10.54 -9.33 -14.03
N ASP A 181 9.41 -9.63 -14.69
CA ASP A 181 9.38 -10.06 -16.10
C ASP A 181 9.40 -8.86 -17.06
N GLU A 182 8.73 -7.75 -16.70
CA GLU A 182 8.63 -6.57 -17.56
C GLU A 182 9.59 -5.44 -17.14
N GLY A 183 10.32 -5.59 -16.03
CA GLY A 183 11.22 -4.55 -15.51
C GLY A 183 10.48 -3.25 -15.13
N LEU A 184 9.19 -3.37 -14.80
CA LEU A 184 8.29 -2.24 -14.54
C LEU A 184 8.60 -1.60 -13.19
N THR A 185 8.64 -0.28 -13.14
CA THR A 185 8.66 0.46 -11.88
C THR A 185 7.24 0.62 -11.37
N ILE A 186 7.00 0.30 -10.12
CA ILE A 186 5.65 0.33 -9.53
C ILE A 186 5.65 1.28 -8.34
N PHE A 187 4.73 2.24 -8.37
CA PHE A 187 4.44 3.15 -7.26
C PHE A 187 3.04 2.84 -6.76
N LEU A 188 2.91 2.40 -5.52
CA LEU A 188 1.61 2.12 -4.96
C LEU A 188 1.35 2.91 -3.68
N THR A 189 0.09 3.26 -3.47
CA THR A 189 -0.37 3.74 -2.17
C THR A 189 -1.08 2.63 -1.42
N THR A 190 -0.93 2.64 -0.11
CA THR A 190 -1.66 1.73 0.78
C THR A 190 -1.79 2.31 2.18
N HIS A 191 -2.75 1.83 2.92
CA HIS A 191 -2.85 1.98 4.37
C HIS A 191 -2.69 0.63 5.08
N TYR A 192 -2.49 -0.46 4.32
CA TYR A 192 -2.25 -1.80 4.87
C TYR A 192 -0.76 -2.05 5.06
N MET A 193 -0.37 -2.39 6.29
CA MET A 193 1.03 -2.69 6.63
C MET A 193 1.56 -3.92 5.91
N ASP A 194 0.71 -4.96 5.80
CA ASP A 194 1.06 -6.20 5.10
C ASP A 194 1.43 -5.95 3.63
N GLU A 195 0.79 -4.99 2.98
CA GLU A 195 1.13 -4.62 1.62
C GLU A 195 2.47 -3.90 1.53
N ALA A 196 2.74 -3.03 2.48
CA ALA A 196 3.99 -2.29 2.55
C ALA A 196 5.20 -3.21 2.77
N GLU A 197 5.03 -4.36 3.45
CA GLU A 197 6.07 -5.38 3.62
C GLU A 197 6.57 -5.98 2.30
N HIS A 198 5.76 -5.97 1.24
CA HIS A 198 6.14 -6.48 -0.08
C HIS A 198 6.89 -5.45 -0.93
N CYS A 199 7.02 -4.20 -0.47
CA CYS A 199 7.71 -3.14 -1.21
C CYS A 199 9.21 -3.19 -0.97
N ALA A 200 9.99 -2.83 -1.99
CA ALA A 200 11.45 -2.71 -1.86
C ALA A 200 11.83 -1.57 -0.90
N ARG A 201 11.13 -0.45 -1.02
CA ARG A 201 11.19 0.69 -0.08
C ARG A 201 9.81 1.24 0.13
N ILE A 202 9.62 1.85 1.29
CA ILE A 202 8.39 2.54 1.63
C ILE A 202 8.68 3.96 2.11
N ALA A 203 7.78 4.85 1.74
CA ALA A 203 7.70 6.19 2.29
C ALA A 203 6.48 6.25 3.21
N ILE A 204 6.68 6.62 4.46
CA ILE A 204 5.60 6.83 5.43
C ILE A 204 5.20 8.30 5.37
N ILE A 205 3.93 8.54 5.03
CA ILE A 205 3.35 9.90 5.00
C ILE A 205 2.25 10.03 6.05
N ASP A 206 2.25 11.14 6.77
CA ASP A 206 1.19 11.52 7.69
C ASP A 206 0.95 13.04 7.65
N ASN A 207 -0.31 13.46 7.68
CA ASN A 207 -0.70 14.90 7.65
C ASN A 207 -0.02 15.72 6.54
N GLY A 208 0.22 15.12 5.38
CA GLY A 208 0.88 15.76 4.23
C GLY A 208 2.40 15.85 4.32
N GLU A 209 3.01 15.30 5.36
CA GLU A 209 4.46 15.30 5.59
C GLU A 209 5.04 13.90 5.41
N LEU A 210 6.25 13.85 4.84
CA LEU A 210 7.01 12.63 4.73
C LEU A 210 7.75 12.40 6.04
N ILE A 211 7.43 11.31 6.74
CA ILE A 211 7.95 11.01 8.07
C ILE A 211 9.23 10.16 8.00
N ALA A 212 9.24 9.14 7.14
CA ALA A 212 10.38 8.25 6.96
C ALA A 212 10.38 7.64 5.57
N ILE A 213 11.58 7.27 5.07
CA ILE A 213 11.76 6.48 3.84
C ILE A 213 12.90 5.50 4.09
N ASP A 214 12.64 4.22 3.97
CA ASP A 214 13.67 3.17 3.89
C ASP A 214 13.03 1.83 3.46
N THR A 215 13.81 0.74 3.49
CA THR A 215 13.26 -0.61 3.36
C THR A 215 12.43 -0.96 4.60
N PRO A 216 11.40 -1.82 4.48
CA PRO A 216 10.61 -2.27 5.62
C PRO A 216 11.46 -2.78 6.79
N GLU A 217 12.50 -3.57 6.48
CA GLU A 217 13.41 -4.14 7.47
C GLU A 217 14.16 -3.06 8.25
N LYS A 218 14.73 -2.07 7.55
CA LYS A 218 15.48 -0.99 8.22
C LYS A 218 14.57 -0.12 9.08
N LEU A 219 13.35 0.15 8.63
CA LEU A 219 12.39 0.90 9.42
C LEU A 219 12.00 0.14 10.69
N LYS A 220 11.81 -1.17 10.62
CA LYS A 220 11.54 -2.02 11.79
C LYS A 220 12.69 -2.00 12.79
N VAL A 221 13.93 -2.05 12.32
CA VAL A 221 15.12 -1.97 13.19
C VAL A 221 15.22 -0.62 13.91
N GLN A 222 14.79 0.49 13.29
CA GLN A 222 14.81 1.83 13.92
C GLN A 222 13.85 1.97 15.11
N VAL A 223 12.79 1.19 15.16
CA VAL A 223 11.76 1.29 16.22
C VAL A 223 12.15 0.53 17.47
N GLY A 224 13.12 -0.35 17.37
CA GLY A 224 13.71 -1.00 18.54
C GLY A 224 13.72 -2.51 18.48
N SER A 225 14.05 -3.03 19.62
CA SER A 225 14.33 -4.37 20.00
C SER A 225 13.19 -5.35 19.73
N ASP A 226 13.51 -6.59 19.54
CA ASP A 226 12.55 -7.69 19.57
C ASP A 226 11.72 -7.64 20.85
N VAL A 227 10.46 -8.02 20.76
CA VAL A 227 9.57 -8.07 21.91
C VAL A 227 9.35 -9.53 22.31
N ILE A 228 9.81 -9.89 23.51
CA ILE A 228 9.45 -11.18 24.11
C ILE A 228 8.20 -10.99 24.94
N VAL A 229 7.18 -11.76 24.64
CA VAL A 229 5.94 -11.85 25.44
C VAL A 229 5.97 -13.16 26.19
N LEU A 230 5.83 -13.11 27.51
CA LEU A 230 5.80 -14.31 28.34
C LEU A 230 4.68 -14.25 29.39
N ILE A 231 4.20 -15.43 29.77
CA ILE A 231 3.26 -15.64 30.87
C ILE A 231 3.95 -16.57 31.86
N ALA A 232 4.00 -16.15 33.13
CA ALA A 232 4.50 -16.96 34.22
C ALA A 232 3.36 -17.32 35.19
N ASP A 233 3.58 -18.27 36.06
CA ASP A 233 2.69 -18.59 37.17
C ASP A 233 2.51 -17.41 38.15
N ASP A 234 3.54 -16.59 38.32
CA ASP A 234 3.53 -15.30 39.02
C ASP A 234 4.27 -14.26 38.18
N ASN A 235 3.53 -13.46 37.40
CA ASN A 235 4.09 -12.41 36.55
C ASN A 235 4.82 -11.33 37.35
N THR A 236 4.34 -10.98 38.54
CA THR A 236 4.96 -9.94 39.35
C THR A 236 6.36 -10.38 39.82
N ARG A 237 6.47 -11.61 40.31
CA ARG A 237 7.76 -12.22 40.70
C ARG A 237 8.68 -12.36 39.50
N ALA A 238 8.18 -12.88 38.39
CA ALA A 238 8.98 -13.03 37.16
C ALA A 238 9.51 -11.69 36.64
N ALA A 239 8.73 -10.62 36.70
CA ALA A 239 9.20 -9.29 36.29
C ALA A 239 10.37 -8.78 37.15
N ILE A 240 10.34 -9.03 38.47
CA ILE A 240 11.42 -8.68 39.38
C ILE A 240 12.68 -9.50 39.06
N GLU A 241 12.55 -10.83 38.89
CA GLU A 241 13.66 -11.72 38.54
C GLU A 241 14.29 -11.30 37.18
N ILE A 242 13.50 -10.91 36.21
CA ILE A 242 13.99 -10.43 34.90
C ILE A 242 14.81 -9.15 35.06
N GLN A 243 14.31 -8.21 35.84
CA GLN A 243 15.01 -6.95 36.10
C GLN A 243 16.32 -7.17 36.84
N GLU A 244 16.33 -8.03 37.85
CA GLU A 244 17.53 -8.30 38.67
C GLU A 244 18.60 -9.10 37.93
N LYS A 245 18.19 -10.15 37.18
CA LYS A 245 19.14 -11.08 36.56
C LYS A 245 19.61 -10.63 35.16
N PHE A 246 18.79 -9.89 34.45
CA PHE A 246 19.05 -9.53 33.04
C PHE A 246 19.09 -8.02 32.77
N ALA A 247 18.76 -7.19 33.75
CA ALA A 247 18.70 -5.73 33.65
C ALA A 247 17.73 -5.25 32.56
N VAL A 248 16.66 -6.04 32.25
CA VAL A 248 15.65 -5.77 31.27
C VAL A 248 14.35 -5.44 31.99
N ALA A 249 13.69 -4.33 31.60
CA ALA A 249 12.39 -3.96 32.15
C ALA A 249 11.29 -4.81 31.52
N ALA A 250 10.49 -5.49 32.33
CA ALA A 250 9.28 -6.18 31.91
C ALA A 250 8.06 -5.33 32.24
N LYS A 251 7.17 -5.14 31.27
CA LYS A 251 5.89 -4.44 31.45
C LYS A 251 4.75 -5.44 31.38
N GLU A 252 3.87 -5.42 32.36
CA GLU A 252 2.65 -6.24 32.31
C GLU A 252 1.57 -5.53 31.49
N VAL A 253 1.07 -6.24 30.48
CA VAL A 253 0.01 -5.77 29.58
C VAL A 253 -0.98 -6.92 29.38
N ASN A 254 -2.23 -6.73 29.75
CA ASN A 254 -3.31 -7.74 29.62
C ASN A 254 -3.01 -9.12 30.25
N GLY A 255 -2.26 -9.15 31.34
CA GLY A 255 -1.89 -10.42 32.00
C GLY A 255 -0.68 -11.14 31.39
N GLU A 256 0.05 -10.49 30.50
CA GLU A 256 1.29 -10.97 29.89
C GLU A 256 2.43 -9.99 30.22
N LEU A 257 3.64 -10.52 30.39
CA LEU A 257 4.85 -9.71 30.50
C LEU A 257 5.44 -9.45 29.11
N SER A 258 5.70 -8.19 28.83
CA SER A 258 6.34 -7.74 27.57
C SER A 258 7.69 -7.14 27.86
N LEU A 259 8.71 -7.66 27.18
CA LEU A 259 10.11 -7.25 27.28
C LEU A 259 10.64 -6.80 25.92
N GLN A 260 11.32 -5.66 25.89
CA GLN A 260 12.06 -5.23 24.72
C GLN A 260 13.53 -5.64 24.87
N VAL A 261 14.06 -6.41 23.91
CA VAL A 261 15.43 -6.94 23.95
C VAL A 261 16.09 -6.89 22.59
N GLU A 262 17.37 -6.61 22.53
CA GLU A 262 18.16 -6.79 21.32
C GLU A 262 18.38 -8.29 21.08
N ALA A 263 18.19 -8.76 19.81
CA ALA A 263 18.38 -10.15 19.41
C ALA A 263 17.59 -11.17 20.29
N GLY A 264 16.28 -11.02 20.36
CA GLY A 264 15.39 -11.85 21.18
C GLY A 264 15.54 -13.35 20.98
N GLU A 265 15.89 -13.79 19.76
CA GLU A 265 16.15 -15.21 19.45
C GLU A 265 17.28 -15.79 20.30
N HIS A 266 18.34 -14.99 20.57
CA HIS A 266 19.46 -15.41 21.42
C HIS A 266 19.14 -15.19 22.90
N PHE A 267 18.30 -14.23 23.23
CA PHE A 267 17.96 -13.91 24.61
C PHE A 267 16.94 -14.88 25.22
N MET A 268 15.98 -15.39 24.45
CA MET A 268 14.95 -16.32 24.93
C MET A 268 15.52 -17.56 25.66
N PRO A 269 16.52 -18.30 25.12
CA PRO A 269 17.11 -19.45 25.83
C PRO A 269 17.77 -19.09 27.15
N ALA A 270 18.42 -17.93 27.23
CA ALA A 270 19.02 -17.44 28.46
C ALA A 270 17.94 -17.07 29.49
N LEU A 271 16.88 -16.42 29.05
CA LEU A 271 15.73 -16.03 29.88
C LEU A 271 15.05 -17.26 30.49
N ILE A 272 14.73 -18.29 29.68
CA ILE A 272 14.12 -19.53 30.17
C ILE A 272 14.99 -20.24 31.22
N LYS A 273 16.32 -20.29 31.01
CA LYS A 273 17.22 -20.94 31.93
C LYS A 273 17.46 -20.16 33.22
N GLY A 274 17.35 -18.84 33.19
CA GLY A 274 17.66 -17.96 34.30
C GLY A 274 16.49 -17.68 35.23
N LEU A 275 15.25 -17.88 34.80
CA LEU A 275 14.05 -17.66 35.59
C LEU A 275 13.79 -18.84 36.55
N GLU A 276 13.51 -18.52 37.82
CA GLU A 276 13.01 -19.47 38.81
C GLU A 276 11.49 -19.62 38.72
N SER A 277 10.80 -18.54 38.34
CA SER A 277 9.37 -18.54 38.07
C SER A 277 9.03 -19.45 36.87
N ARG A 278 8.02 -20.27 37.00
CA ARG A 278 7.60 -21.19 35.94
C ARG A 278 6.96 -20.45 34.80
N VAL A 279 7.61 -20.46 33.64
CA VAL A 279 7.07 -19.88 32.41
C VAL A 279 6.07 -20.87 31.79
N THR A 280 4.84 -20.43 31.57
CA THR A 280 3.77 -21.21 30.94
C THR A 280 3.65 -20.97 29.43
N SER A 281 3.99 -19.76 28.97
CA SER A 281 4.03 -19.40 27.57
C SER A 281 5.15 -18.39 27.33
N MET A 282 5.83 -18.49 26.20
CA MET A 282 6.79 -17.51 25.73
C MET A 282 6.77 -17.43 24.20
N SER A 283 6.72 -16.23 23.70
CA SER A 283 6.76 -15.97 22.26
C SER A 283 7.67 -14.78 21.94
N LEU A 284 8.29 -14.83 20.77
CA LEU A 284 9.09 -13.73 20.23
C LEU A 284 8.26 -13.00 19.17
N ARG A 285 8.07 -11.71 19.35
CA ARG A 285 7.46 -10.84 18.37
C ARG A 285 8.51 -9.87 17.83
N LYS A 286 8.80 -9.96 16.54
CA LYS A 286 9.62 -8.96 15.85
C LYS A 286 8.85 -7.67 15.68
N PRO A 287 9.51 -6.50 15.65
CA PRO A 287 8.86 -5.24 15.35
C PRO A 287 8.12 -5.31 14.02
N THR A 288 6.92 -4.75 13.96
CA THR A 288 6.10 -4.67 12.76
C THR A 288 6.10 -3.25 12.19
N LEU A 289 5.68 -3.07 10.95
CA LEU A 289 5.46 -1.73 10.39
C LEU A 289 4.39 -0.95 11.14
N GLU A 290 3.44 -1.63 11.83
CA GLU A 290 2.47 -0.98 12.72
C GLU A 290 3.17 -0.33 13.92
N ASP A 291 4.16 -1.03 14.50
CA ASP A 291 4.99 -0.49 15.60
C ASP A 291 5.82 0.71 15.11
N VAL A 292 6.37 0.63 13.88
CA VAL A 292 7.08 1.75 13.23
C VAL A 292 6.16 2.96 13.12
N PHE A 293 4.99 2.77 12.54
CA PHE A 293 4.04 3.86 12.34
C PHE A 293 3.60 4.50 13.67
N LEU A 294 3.28 3.65 14.66
CA LEU A 294 2.89 4.10 16.00
C LEU A 294 4.01 4.90 16.69
N ASN A 295 5.25 4.43 16.59
CA ASN A 295 6.41 5.10 17.18
C ASN A 295 6.65 6.47 16.54
N LEU A 296 6.60 6.54 15.20
CA LEU A 296 6.90 7.76 14.45
C LEU A 296 5.79 8.81 14.53
N THR A 297 4.52 8.41 14.65
CA THR A 297 3.35 9.30 14.58
C THR A 297 2.61 9.46 15.90
N GLY A 298 2.89 8.61 16.89
CA GLY A 298 2.19 8.58 18.19
C GLY A 298 0.77 8.02 18.12
N ARG A 299 0.32 7.49 16.98
CA ARG A 299 -1.05 6.96 16.79
C ARG A 299 -1.05 5.74 15.86
N LYS A 300 -2.04 4.85 16.06
CA LYS A 300 -2.27 3.71 15.16
C LYS A 300 -2.97 4.14 13.88
N ILE A 301 -2.65 3.49 12.75
CA ILE A 301 -3.51 3.58 11.56
C ILE A 301 -4.84 2.91 11.92
N ARG A 302 -5.92 3.69 11.94
CA ARG A 302 -7.27 3.12 12.11
C ARG A 302 -7.69 2.51 10.77
N GLU A 303 -7.96 1.22 10.76
CA GLU A 303 -8.79 0.62 9.73
C GLU A 303 -10.19 1.19 9.89
N GLU A 304 -10.66 2.00 8.96
CA GLU A 304 -12.08 2.32 8.88
C GLU A 304 -12.82 1.01 8.55
N LYS A 305 -13.43 0.40 9.57
CA LYS A 305 -14.51 -0.56 9.32
C LYS A 305 -15.52 0.12 8.41
N LEU A 306 -16.00 -0.60 7.40
CA LEU A 306 -17.01 -0.20 6.40
C LEU A 306 -18.34 0.27 7.02
N GLU A 307 -18.31 1.17 7.98
CA GLU A 307 -19.52 1.78 8.60
C GLU A 307 -20.19 2.81 7.67
N GLY A 308 -19.51 3.25 6.61
CA GLY A 308 -20.06 4.24 5.68
C GLY A 308 -21.21 3.73 4.81
N MET A 309 -21.25 2.43 4.48
CA MET A 309 -22.32 1.89 3.61
C MET A 309 -23.67 1.70 4.34
N ASP A 310 -23.67 1.44 5.63
CA ASP A 310 -24.91 1.28 6.40
C ASP A 310 -25.56 2.63 6.74
N GLN A 311 -24.78 3.69 6.92
CA GLN A 311 -25.33 5.05 7.12
C GLN A 311 -25.94 5.61 5.83
N VAL A 312 -25.38 5.33 4.66
CA VAL A 312 -25.96 5.72 3.37
C VAL A 312 -27.24 4.93 3.10
N ARG A 313 -27.27 3.63 3.39
CA ARG A 313 -28.47 2.78 3.26
C ARG A 313 -29.59 3.21 4.23
N SER A 314 -29.25 3.62 5.45
CA SER A 314 -30.21 4.11 6.44
C SER A 314 -30.82 5.47 6.03
N ARG A 315 -30.00 6.40 5.48
CA ARG A 315 -30.47 7.70 4.95
C ARG A 315 -31.37 7.56 3.71
N VAL A 316 -31.10 6.59 2.84
CA VAL A 316 -31.94 6.29 1.68
C VAL A 316 -33.27 5.64 2.10
N ARG A 317 -33.24 4.77 3.13
CA ARG A 317 -34.48 4.19 3.70
C ARG A 317 -35.35 5.20 4.44
N SER A 318 -34.78 6.16 5.17
CA SER A 318 -35.53 7.20 5.88
C SER A 318 -36.22 8.19 4.91
N LYS A 319 -35.54 8.56 3.79
CA LYS A 319 -36.16 9.42 2.75
C LYS A 319 -37.31 8.75 2.00
N ARG A 320 -37.29 7.41 1.82
CA ARG A 320 -38.42 6.67 1.21
C ARG A 320 -39.61 6.48 2.15
N ARG A 321 -39.45 6.63 3.48
CA ARG A 321 -40.56 6.58 4.45
C ARG A 321 -41.27 7.92 4.64
N GLN A 322 -40.70 9.04 4.25
CA GLN A 322 -41.32 10.37 4.33
C GLN A 322 -42.09 10.78 3.05
N GLN A 323 -42.06 9.93 2.00
CA GLN A 323 -42.79 10.15 0.75
C GLN A 323 -43.94 9.14 0.51
N ARG A 324 -44.40 8.47 1.60
CA ARG A 324 -45.66 7.70 1.57
C ARG A 324 -46.66 8.24 2.56
#